data_c8114032e32e5cf9771b1e9a3e79e910
#
_entry.id   c8114032e32e5cf9771b1e9a3e79e910
#
_cell.length_a   1.000
_cell.length_b   1.000
_cell.length_c   1.000
_cell.angle_alpha   90.00
_cell.angle_beta   90.00
_cell.angle_gamma   90.00
#
_symmetry.space_group_name_H-M   'P 1'
#
loop_
_entity.id
_entity.type
_entity.pdbx_description
1 polymer ?
#
loop_
_entity_poly.entity_id
_entity_poly.type
_entity_poly.pdbx_seq_one_letter_code
_entity_poly.pdbx_strand_id
1 'polypeptide(L)'
;MKRTSGFARRAAVGAAAALSLLAAGCGATTTGGEAEGGDSSVEEGFRVGLLLPESKTARYEKFDKPYFEEALTDLCPECELSYQNADQESSKQQSQAEAMLTEGIDVLVLDAVDSEAAAQIVNQAKGQGVPVVAYDRLAEGGVDYYVSFDNHRVGEVQGEALLQALEEEGTADDGQIVMINGSPTDPNAADFKAGAHQILDGQVEIGAEYDTPDWSPDRAQTQMDQAITSVGADEIVGVYSANDGMAAGVIAALKSAGVDELPPVTGQDAEIAGIQRVIAGEQYMTVYKAIRPEARTAAEMAVAAATGEEYDGGEAGLTEVEDGGGNMIPSVLIDPVAVTEENIEDTVVSDGFYTIEEICTDAYADTDFCTEAG
;
A
#
# COMPACT_ATOMS: atom_id res chain seq x y z
N MET A 1 -46.45 49.02 -37.62
CA MET A 1 -47.19 48.86 -38.91
C MET A 1 -47.36 47.37 -39.08
N LYS A 2 -48.57 46.84 -38.84
CA LYS A 2 -49.55 46.41 -39.84
C LYS A 2 -48.99 45.25 -40.70
N ARG A 3 -49.51 44.04 -40.87
CA ARG A 3 -50.89 43.47 -40.71
C ARG A 3 -50.75 42.02 -41.08
N THR A 4 -51.35 41.09 -40.39
CA THR A 4 -52.57 40.30 -40.70
C THR A 4 -52.44 39.44 -41.94
N SER A 5 -52.81 38.23 -41.99
CA SER A 5 -54.00 37.41 -41.77
C SER A 5 -53.78 36.15 -42.60
N GLY A 6 -54.28 34.96 -42.43
CA GLY A 6 -55.47 34.45 -41.83
C GLY A 6 -55.95 33.24 -42.61
N PHE A 7 -56.64 32.34 -41.93
CA PHE A 7 -57.69 31.40 -42.39
C PHE A 7 -57.44 30.48 -43.60
N ALA A 8 -57.91 29.27 -43.67
CA ALA A 8 -59.10 28.55 -43.15
C ALA A 8 -58.98 27.05 -43.40
N ARG A 9 -59.42 26.22 -42.48
CA ARG A 9 -60.55 25.25 -42.47
C ARG A 9 -60.93 24.53 -43.73
N ARG A 10 -61.04 23.15 -43.58
CA ARG A 10 -62.18 22.23 -43.81
C ARG A 10 -61.71 20.80 -43.72
N ALA A 11 -62.13 20.00 -42.87
CA ALA A 11 -63.22 19.12 -42.49
C ALA A 11 -63.85 18.30 -43.60
N ALA A 12 -63.82 16.94 -43.41
CA ALA A 12 -64.82 15.93 -43.66
C ALA A 12 -64.18 14.54 -43.52
N VAL A 13 -64.55 13.69 -42.55
CA VAL A 13 -65.71 12.81 -42.38
C VAL A 13 -65.71 11.63 -43.34
N GLY A 14 -65.71 10.41 -42.81
CA GLY A 14 -66.19 9.20 -43.45
C GLY A 14 -65.52 7.90 -42.98
N ALA A 15 -66.07 7.31 -41.97
CA ALA A 15 -66.75 6.03 -41.82
C ALA A 15 -65.92 4.73 -41.90
N ALA A 16 -65.79 4.11 -40.79
CA ALA A 16 -66.10 2.77 -40.32
C ALA A 16 -66.04 1.57 -41.29
N ALA A 17 -65.25 0.57 -40.91
CA ALA A 17 -65.68 -0.84 -40.89
C ALA A 17 -64.74 -1.65 -39.98
N ALA A 18 -65.34 -2.42 -39.09
CA ALA A 18 -64.72 -3.34 -38.15
C ALA A 18 -64.40 -4.70 -38.86
N LEU A 19 -63.44 -5.42 -38.35
CA LEU A 19 -63.53 -6.79 -37.83
C LEU A 19 -62.15 -7.41 -37.53
N SER A 20 -61.95 -7.73 -36.28
CA SER A 20 -61.65 -9.08 -35.72
C SER A 20 -60.19 -9.57 -35.67
N LEU A 21 -59.66 -9.64 -34.43
CA LEU A 21 -59.02 -10.77 -33.75
C LEU A 21 -57.77 -11.42 -34.38
N LEU A 22 -56.64 -11.21 -33.73
CA LEU A 22 -55.96 -12.31 -33.01
C LEU A 22 -54.84 -11.76 -32.13
N ALA A 23 -54.86 -12.17 -30.91
CA ALA A 23 -53.92 -11.80 -29.86
C ALA A 23 -52.53 -12.44 -30.14
N ALA A 24 -51.51 -11.61 -30.08
CA ALA A 24 -50.16 -12.03 -29.65
C ALA A 24 -49.59 -10.88 -28.84
N GLY A 25 -49.60 -11.05 -27.53
CA GLY A 25 -49.00 -10.12 -26.61
C GLY A 25 -47.48 -10.18 -26.74
N CYS A 26 -46.88 -9.07 -27.12
CA CYS A 26 -45.51 -8.77 -26.76
C CYS A 26 -45.59 -7.56 -25.85
N GLY A 27 -45.43 -7.81 -24.56
CA GLY A 27 -45.25 -6.77 -23.57
C GLY A 27 -43.95 -6.05 -23.89
N ALA A 28 -44.05 -4.79 -24.29
CA ALA A 28 -42.92 -3.89 -24.21
C ALA A 28 -42.76 -3.49 -22.73
N THR A 29 -41.92 -4.23 -22.04
CA THR A 29 -41.32 -3.74 -20.80
C THR A 29 -40.34 -2.60 -21.17
N THR A 30 -40.68 -1.40 -20.82
CA THR A 30 -39.73 -0.32 -20.69
C THR A 30 -38.83 -0.68 -19.51
N THR A 31 -37.73 -1.37 -19.77
CA THR A 31 -36.60 -1.46 -18.83
C THR A 31 -35.92 -0.11 -18.85
N GLY A 32 -36.05 0.63 -17.73
CA GLY A 32 -35.06 1.61 -17.35
C GLY A 32 -33.73 0.89 -17.31
N GLY A 33 -32.75 1.38 -18.03
CA GLY A 33 -31.40 0.85 -17.93
C GLY A 33 -30.85 1.19 -16.54
N GLU A 34 -30.96 0.24 -15.62
CA GLU A 34 -29.96 0.10 -14.58
C GLU A 34 -28.72 -0.39 -15.31
N ALA A 35 -27.60 0.30 -15.09
CA ALA A 35 -26.32 -0.20 -15.51
C ALA A 35 -26.11 -1.52 -14.77
N GLU A 36 -26.28 -2.66 -15.45
CA GLU A 36 -25.84 -3.95 -14.97
C GLU A 36 -24.31 -3.85 -14.88
N GLY A 37 -23.78 -3.66 -13.67
CA GLY A 37 -22.42 -4.05 -13.35
C GLY A 37 -22.29 -5.51 -13.77
N GLY A 38 -21.25 -5.85 -14.53
CA GLY A 38 -21.05 -7.20 -15.04
C GLY A 38 -21.05 -8.18 -13.88
N ASP A 39 -21.93 -9.16 -13.97
CA ASP A 39 -22.00 -10.29 -13.05
C ASP A 39 -20.85 -11.24 -13.46
N SER A 40 -19.62 -10.87 -13.13
CA SER A 40 -18.43 -11.71 -13.34
C SER A 40 -18.57 -12.96 -12.48
N SER A 41 -18.20 -14.12 -13.00
CA SER A 41 -18.23 -15.38 -12.24
C SER A 41 -16.84 -16.02 -12.21
N VAL A 42 -16.50 -16.65 -11.11
CA VAL A 42 -15.21 -17.34 -10.93
C VAL A 42 -15.06 -18.49 -11.95
N GLU A 43 -16.17 -19.15 -12.34
CA GLU A 43 -16.15 -20.25 -13.32
C GLU A 43 -15.86 -19.77 -14.76
N GLU A 44 -16.26 -18.55 -15.11
CA GLU A 44 -16.01 -17.98 -16.44
C GLU A 44 -14.70 -17.20 -16.51
N GLY A 45 -14.17 -16.81 -15.34
CA GLY A 45 -13.01 -15.95 -15.20
C GLY A 45 -13.33 -14.48 -15.53
N PHE A 46 -12.46 -13.61 -15.04
CA PHE A 46 -12.50 -12.16 -15.28
C PHE A 46 -11.10 -11.59 -15.26
N ARG A 47 -10.95 -10.30 -15.59
CA ARG A 47 -9.65 -9.63 -15.65
C ARG A 47 -9.42 -8.76 -14.41
N VAL A 48 -8.32 -9.03 -13.73
CA VAL A 48 -7.85 -8.26 -12.58
C VAL A 48 -6.69 -7.37 -12.99
N GLY A 49 -6.81 -6.06 -12.78
CA GLY A 49 -5.69 -5.13 -12.91
C GLY A 49 -4.94 -5.04 -11.58
N LEU A 50 -3.62 -5.20 -11.59
CA LEU A 50 -2.75 -4.94 -10.43
C LEU A 50 -1.77 -3.83 -10.78
N LEU A 51 -1.85 -2.71 -10.06
CA LEU A 51 -0.93 -1.57 -10.19
C LEU A 51 -0.13 -1.39 -8.92
N LEU A 52 1.19 -1.67 -8.99
CA LEU A 52 2.12 -1.44 -7.89
C LEU A 52 2.88 -0.12 -8.07
N PRO A 53 3.33 0.52 -6.96
CA PRO A 53 3.76 1.92 -7.00
C PRO A 53 5.19 2.08 -7.49
N GLU A 54 6.10 1.15 -7.13
CA GLU A 54 7.53 1.34 -7.36
C GLU A 54 8.32 0.03 -7.26
N SER A 55 9.61 0.06 -7.61
CA SER A 55 10.49 -1.11 -7.65
C SER A 55 11.78 -0.95 -6.83
N LYS A 56 11.93 0.17 -6.09
CA LYS A 56 13.12 0.41 -5.25
C LYS A 56 13.05 -0.40 -3.96
N THR A 57 11.89 -0.44 -3.32
CA THR A 57 11.62 -1.33 -2.19
C THR A 57 11.39 -2.74 -2.74
N ALA A 58 12.21 -3.67 -2.32
CA ALA A 58 12.29 -5.00 -2.95
C ALA A 58 11.00 -5.83 -2.82
N ARG A 59 10.13 -5.52 -1.83
CA ARG A 59 8.92 -6.29 -1.54
C ARG A 59 8.01 -6.43 -2.75
N TYR A 60 7.74 -5.34 -3.49
CA TYR A 60 6.71 -5.30 -4.53
C TYR A 60 6.91 -6.32 -5.65
N GLU A 61 8.13 -6.43 -6.17
CA GLU A 61 8.43 -7.38 -7.24
C GLU A 61 8.76 -8.79 -6.72
N LYS A 62 9.36 -8.87 -5.51
CA LYS A 62 9.81 -10.15 -4.95
C LYS A 62 8.69 -10.92 -4.26
N PHE A 63 7.76 -10.22 -3.61
CA PHE A 63 6.75 -10.82 -2.74
C PHE A 63 5.32 -10.44 -3.10
N ASP A 64 4.97 -9.15 -3.14
CA ASP A 64 3.60 -8.68 -3.31
C ASP A 64 2.97 -9.25 -4.59
N LYS A 65 3.60 -9.00 -5.74
CA LYS A 65 3.13 -9.51 -7.03
C LYS A 65 3.04 -11.03 -7.09
N PRO A 66 4.09 -11.80 -6.75
CA PRO A 66 4.02 -13.26 -6.78
C PRO A 66 2.97 -13.86 -5.83
N TYR A 67 2.83 -13.32 -4.63
CA TYR A 67 1.84 -13.80 -3.67
C TYR A 67 0.40 -13.45 -4.08
N PHE A 68 0.20 -12.27 -4.67
CA PHE A 68 -1.10 -11.91 -5.24
C PHE A 68 -1.47 -12.82 -6.42
N GLU A 69 -0.52 -13.07 -7.33
CA GLU A 69 -0.71 -13.97 -8.49
C GLU A 69 -1.01 -15.40 -8.06
N GLU A 70 -0.29 -15.92 -7.04
CA GLU A 70 -0.55 -17.23 -6.43
C GLU A 70 -1.98 -17.27 -5.84
N ALA A 71 -2.33 -16.29 -5.01
CA ALA A 71 -3.64 -16.21 -4.38
C ALA A 71 -4.78 -16.09 -5.39
N LEU A 72 -4.64 -15.24 -6.41
CA LEU A 72 -5.63 -15.08 -7.47
C LEU A 72 -5.84 -16.40 -8.25
N THR A 73 -4.74 -17.09 -8.57
CA THR A 73 -4.79 -18.38 -9.26
C THR A 73 -5.53 -19.44 -8.44
N ASP A 74 -5.31 -19.45 -7.12
CA ASP A 74 -6.01 -20.39 -6.21
C ASP A 74 -7.50 -20.09 -6.09
N LEU A 75 -7.87 -18.80 -6.04
CA LEU A 75 -9.27 -18.36 -5.87
C LEU A 75 -10.05 -18.38 -7.17
N CYS A 76 -9.42 -18.05 -8.29
CA CYS A 76 -10.01 -17.94 -9.60
C CYS A 76 -9.04 -18.43 -10.69
N PRO A 77 -8.95 -19.76 -10.95
CA PRO A 77 -8.02 -20.31 -11.93
C PRO A 77 -8.20 -19.83 -13.38
N GLU A 78 -9.41 -19.38 -13.73
CA GLU A 78 -9.75 -18.86 -15.07
C GLU A 78 -9.58 -17.34 -15.17
N CYS A 79 -9.18 -16.65 -14.07
CA CYS A 79 -8.96 -15.22 -14.07
C CYS A 79 -7.62 -14.83 -14.72
N GLU A 80 -7.60 -13.68 -15.40
CA GLU A 80 -6.42 -13.14 -16.03
C GLU A 80 -5.87 -11.94 -15.22
N LEU A 81 -4.57 -11.96 -14.89
CA LEU A 81 -3.90 -10.84 -14.24
C LEU A 81 -3.25 -9.91 -15.27
N SER A 82 -3.63 -8.64 -15.25
CA SER A 82 -2.94 -7.55 -15.95
C SER A 82 -2.12 -6.76 -14.93
N TYR A 83 -0.80 -6.83 -15.05
CA TYR A 83 0.13 -6.22 -14.08
C TYR A 83 0.92 -5.06 -14.68
N GLN A 84 1.07 -3.98 -13.90
CA GLN A 84 1.95 -2.84 -14.21
C GLN A 84 2.60 -2.30 -12.92
N ASN A 85 3.77 -1.65 -13.09
CA ASN A 85 4.47 -0.96 -12.02
C ASN A 85 4.75 0.49 -12.44
N ALA A 86 4.48 1.44 -11.55
CA ALA A 86 4.57 2.86 -11.85
C ALA A 86 5.99 3.44 -11.74
N ASP A 87 6.97 2.71 -11.17
CA ASP A 87 8.33 3.19 -10.93
C ASP A 87 8.37 4.54 -10.18
N GLN A 88 7.47 4.72 -9.20
CA GLN A 88 7.31 5.94 -8.41
C GLN A 88 6.86 7.17 -9.23
N GLU A 89 6.26 6.97 -10.40
CA GLU A 89 5.74 8.05 -11.25
C GLU A 89 4.20 8.06 -11.26
N SER A 90 3.57 8.98 -10.52
CA SER A 90 2.10 9.10 -10.42
C SER A 90 1.44 9.29 -11.80
N SER A 91 2.04 10.07 -12.72
CA SER A 91 1.52 10.23 -14.08
C SER A 91 1.61 8.96 -14.93
N LYS A 92 2.62 8.12 -14.67
CA LYS A 92 2.74 6.79 -15.30
C LYS A 92 1.66 5.86 -14.78
N GLN A 93 1.42 5.85 -13.45
CA GLN A 93 0.36 5.06 -12.85
C GLN A 93 -1.01 5.43 -13.41
N GLN A 94 -1.32 6.74 -13.55
CA GLN A 94 -2.54 7.21 -14.20
C GLN A 94 -2.70 6.65 -15.62
N SER A 95 -1.65 6.73 -16.43
CA SER A 95 -1.68 6.23 -17.83
C SER A 95 -1.83 4.70 -17.90
N GLN A 96 -1.24 3.98 -16.97
CA GLN A 96 -1.36 2.52 -16.85
C GLN A 96 -2.79 2.12 -16.47
N ALA A 97 -3.41 2.81 -15.50
CA ALA A 97 -4.80 2.59 -15.12
C ALA A 97 -5.75 2.84 -16.31
N GLU A 98 -5.56 3.94 -17.05
CA GLU A 98 -6.35 4.23 -18.25
C GLU A 98 -6.24 3.14 -19.33
N ALA A 99 -5.04 2.58 -19.51
CA ALA A 99 -4.82 1.48 -20.45
C ALA A 99 -5.55 0.21 -20.00
N MET A 100 -5.43 -0.19 -18.73
CA MET A 100 -6.10 -1.37 -18.18
C MET A 100 -7.62 -1.25 -18.25
N LEU A 101 -8.18 -0.07 -17.91
CA LEU A 101 -9.62 0.20 -18.03
C LEU A 101 -10.09 0.13 -19.49
N THR A 102 -9.26 0.57 -20.44
CA THR A 102 -9.55 0.47 -21.89
C THR A 102 -9.48 -0.98 -22.38
N GLU A 103 -8.60 -1.80 -21.83
CA GLU A 103 -8.49 -3.24 -22.10
C GLU A 103 -9.63 -4.04 -21.49
N GLY A 104 -10.42 -3.43 -20.61
CA GLY A 104 -11.62 -4.01 -20.00
C GLY A 104 -11.29 -4.94 -18.84
N ILE A 105 -10.58 -4.43 -17.83
CA ILE A 105 -10.47 -5.09 -16.53
C ILE A 105 -11.81 -5.01 -15.79
N ASP A 106 -12.11 -6.01 -14.98
CA ASP A 106 -13.35 -6.13 -14.21
C ASP A 106 -13.19 -5.63 -12.77
N VAL A 107 -11.97 -5.59 -12.26
CA VAL A 107 -11.59 -5.03 -10.95
C VAL A 107 -10.18 -4.47 -11.01
N LEU A 108 -9.91 -3.39 -10.27
CA LEU A 108 -8.60 -2.78 -10.13
C LEU A 108 -8.09 -2.93 -8.69
N VAL A 109 -6.92 -3.54 -8.51
CA VAL A 109 -6.15 -3.52 -7.27
C VAL A 109 -5.05 -2.45 -7.43
N LEU A 110 -5.07 -1.45 -6.58
CA LEU A 110 -4.27 -0.24 -6.70
C LEU A 110 -3.46 0.03 -5.43
N ASP A 111 -2.15 -0.01 -5.55
CA ASP A 111 -1.22 0.54 -4.57
C ASP A 111 -0.75 1.92 -5.08
N ALA A 112 -1.19 2.98 -4.43
CA ALA A 112 -1.04 4.34 -4.95
C ALA A 112 0.38 4.89 -4.78
N VAL A 113 0.93 5.47 -5.85
CA VAL A 113 2.18 6.28 -5.76
C VAL A 113 1.94 7.57 -4.96
N ASP A 114 0.77 8.17 -5.16
CA ASP A 114 0.31 9.41 -4.55
C ASP A 114 -1.19 9.26 -4.31
N SER A 115 -1.58 9.20 -3.04
CA SER A 115 -2.96 8.88 -2.65
C SER A 115 -3.98 9.92 -3.07
N GLU A 116 -3.63 11.22 -3.02
CA GLU A 116 -4.51 12.32 -3.46
C GLU A 116 -4.68 12.26 -4.99
N ALA A 117 -3.58 12.12 -5.74
CA ALA A 117 -3.62 12.05 -7.20
C ALA A 117 -4.36 10.78 -7.69
N ALA A 118 -4.26 9.67 -6.96
CA ALA A 118 -4.93 8.41 -7.27
C ALA A 118 -6.47 8.50 -7.22
N ALA A 119 -7.05 9.50 -6.55
CA ALA A 119 -8.48 9.76 -6.59
C ALA A 119 -9.03 9.88 -8.03
N GLN A 120 -8.21 10.36 -8.97
CA GLN A 120 -8.60 10.43 -10.38
C GLN A 120 -8.74 9.03 -10.98
N ILE A 121 -7.82 8.11 -10.66
CA ILE A 121 -7.87 6.69 -11.10
C ILE A 121 -9.14 6.04 -10.55
N VAL A 122 -9.38 6.17 -9.24
CA VAL A 122 -10.54 5.61 -8.54
C VAL A 122 -11.84 6.10 -9.17
N ASN A 123 -11.98 7.43 -9.34
CA ASN A 123 -13.19 8.01 -9.95
C ASN A 123 -13.40 7.54 -11.40
N GLN A 124 -12.33 7.36 -12.18
CA GLN A 124 -12.41 6.88 -13.56
C GLN A 124 -12.85 5.42 -13.62
N ALA A 125 -12.28 4.55 -12.77
CA ALA A 125 -12.66 3.14 -12.67
C ALA A 125 -14.13 2.98 -12.28
N LYS A 126 -14.54 3.65 -11.19
CA LYS A 126 -15.95 3.66 -10.71
C LYS A 126 -16.92 4.24 -11.73
N GLY A 127 -16.50 5.26 -12.49
CA GLY A 127 -17.30 5.83 -13.59
C GLY A 127 -17.54 4.84 -14.75
N GLN A 128 -16.76 3.78 -14.86
CA GLN A 128 -16.90 2.68 -15.81
C GLN A 128 -17.51 1.43 -15.18
N GLY A 129 -17.87 1.47 -13.90
CA GLY A 129 -18.42 0.32 -13.16
C GLY A 129 -17.37 -0.70 -12.73
N VAL A 130 -16.08 -0.33 -12.74
CA VAL A 130 -14.97 -1.17 -12.29
C VAL A 130 -14.70 -0.86 -10.82
N PRO A 131 -14.90 -1.82 -9.89
CA PRO A 131 -14.58 -1.65 -8.48
C PRO A 131 -13.07 -1.53 -8.26
N VAL A 132 -12.69 -0.88 -7.15
CA VAL A 132 -11.29 -0.62 -6.79
C VAL A 132 -11.00 -1.13 -5.39
N VAL A 133 -9.97 -1.95 -5.26
CA VAL A 133 -9.39 -2.38 -3.99
C VAL A 133 -8.08 -1.61 -3.79
N ALA A 134 -7.96 -0.83 -2.71
CA ALA A 134 -6.69 -0.26 -2.32
C ALA A 134 -5.83 -1.34 -1.63
N TYR A 135 -4.58 -1.43 -2.05
CA TYR A 135 -3.59 -2.37 -1.56
C TYR A 135 -2.42 -1.60 -0.96
N ASP A 136 -1.99 -1.96 0.24
CA ASP A 136 -0.93 -1.33 1.03
C ASP A 136 -1.16 0.17 1.29
N ARG A 137 -1.32 1.01 0.27
CA ARG A 137 -1.55 2.45 0.39
C ARG A 137 -2.98 2.82 0.04
N LEU A 138 -3.65 3.52 0.95
CA LEU A 138 -5.04 3.94 0.76
C LEU A 138 -5.14 5.08 -0.26
N ALA A 139 -5.69 4.78 -1.44
CA ALA A 139 -6.00 5.79 -2.44
C ALA A 139 -7.27 6.58 -2.03
N GLU A 140 -7.27 7.90 -2.24
CA GLU A 140 -8.48 8.70 -2.07
C GLU A 140 -9.51 8.43 -3.18
N GLY A 141 -10.76 8.86 -2.97
CA GLY A 141 -11.84 8.73 -3.95
C GLY A 141 -12.87 7.66 -3.61
N GLY A 142 -12.78 7.09 -2.40
CA GLY A 142 -13.74 6.14 -1.88
C GLY A 142 -13.66 4.80 -2.60
N VAL A 143 -12.57 4.08 -2.45
CA VAL A 143 -12.39 2.70 -2.94
C VAL A 143 -13.40 1.75 -2.30
N ASP A 144 -13.59 0.56 -2.88
CA ASP A 144 -14.59 -0.38 -2.39
C ASP A 144 -14.10 -1.17 -1.17
N TYR A 145 -12.78 -1.52 -1.14
CA TYR A 145 -12.11 -2.18 -0.02
C TYR A 145 -10.66 -1.68 0.11
N TYR A 146 -10.09 -1.87 1.30
CA TYR A 146 -8.70 -1.58 1.59
C TYR A 146 -8.08 -2.68 2.44
N VAL A 147 -6.85 -3.07 2.11
CA VAL A 147 -6.02 -3.94 2.94
C VAL A 147 -4.64 -3.35 3.09
N SER A 148 -4.14 -3.34 4.32
CA SER A 148 -2.80 -2.89 4.69
C SER A 148 -2.42 -3.44 6.07
N PHE A 149 -1.36 -2.90 6.63
CA PHE A 149 -0.97 -3.10 8.02
C PHE A 149 -1.56 -2.00 8.91
N ASP A 150 -1.60 -2.23 10.23
CA ASP A 150 -1.84 -1.14 11.18
C ASP A 150 -0.62 -0.20 11.17
N ASN A 151 -0.67 0.80 10.29
CA ASN A 151 0.45 1.69 10.00
C ASN A 151 0.78 2.61 11.20
N HIS A 152 -0.22 2.96 12.01
CA HIS A 152 0.06 3.68 13.25
C HIS A 152 0.84 2.78 14.22
N ARG A 153 0.44 1.52 14.35
CA ARG A 153 1.14 0.53 15.18
C ARG A 153 2.56 0.24 14.66
N VAL A 154 2.80 0.26 13.34
CA VAL A 154 4.16 0.18 12.79
C VAL A 154 5.06 1.28 13.36
N GLY A 155 4.58 2.54 13.36
CA GLY A 155 5.31 3.66 13.94
C GLY A 155 5.56 3.51 15.45
N GLU A 156 4.53 3.07 16.20
CA GLU A 156 4.67 2.78 17.63
C GLU A 156 5.75 1.70 17.86
N VAL A 157 5.70 0.58 17.14
CA VAL A 157 6.65 -0.54 17.26
C VAL A 157 8.09 -0.09 17.00
N GLN A 158 8.31 0.74 15.99
CA GLN A 158 9.63 1.31 15.71
C GLN A 158 10.07 2.28 16.83
N GLY A 159 9.17 3.13 17.31
CA GLY A 159 9.43 4.07 18.41
C GLY A 159 9.73 3.33 19.72
N GLU A 160 8.95 2.31 20.07
CA GLU A 160 9.17 1.46 21.25
C GLU A 160 10.54 0.79 21.20
N ALA A 161 10.92 0.21 20.05
CA ALA A 161 12.20 -0.45 19.88
C ALA A 161 13.38 0.52 19.99
N LEU A 162 13.26 1.70 19.36
CA LEU A 162 14.29 2.74 19.48
C LEU A 162 14.45 3.23 20.92
N LEU A 163 13.35 3.53 21.60
CA LEU A 163 13.37 3.97 22.99
C LEU A 163 13.98 2.90 23.91
N GLN A 164 13.59 1.62 23.73
CA GLN A 164 14.17 0.52 24.47
C GLN A 164 15.69 0.44 24.29
N ALA A 165 16.19 0.55 23.04
CA ALA A 165 17.64 0.53 22.79
C ALA A 165 18.36 1.66 23.51
N LEU A 166 17.82 2.87 23.46
CA LEU A 166 18.41 4.05 24.14
C LEU A 166 18.39 3.91 25.67
N GLU A 167 17.34 3.31 26.25
CA GLU A 167 17.24 3.03 27.68
C GLU A 167 18.27 1.96 28.12
N GLU A 168 18.45 0.90 27.33
CA GLU A 168 19.42 -0.18 27.58
C GLU A 168 20.85 0.34 27.52
N GLU A 169 21.15 1.25 26.60
CA GLU A 169 22.45 1.93 26.49
C GLU A 169 22.63 3.05 27.52
N GLY A 170 21.53 3.54 28.13
CA GLY A 170 21.53 4.65 29.07
C GLY A 170 21.76 6.00 28.42
N THR A 171 21.41 6.16 27.14
CA THR A 171 21.65 7.34 26.31
C THR A 171 20.40 8.19 26.05
N ALA A 172 19.22 7.75 26.48
CA ALA A 172 17.95 8.43 26.21
C ALA A 172 17.92 9.92 26.64
N ASP A 173 18.62 10.28 27.69
CA ASP A 173 18.71 11.66 28.23
C ASP A 173 20.02 12.39 27.82
N ASP A 174 20.93 11.70 27.12
CA ASP A 174 22.31 12.18 26.92
C ASP A 174 22.59 12.74 25.51
N GLY A 175 21.58 12.77 24.61
CA GLY A 175 21.74 13.23 23.22
C GLY A 175 20.43 13.50 22.54
N GLN A 176 20.47 13.46 21.20
CA GLN A 176 19.32 13.73 20.34
C GLN A 176 19.14 12.60 19.35
N ILE A 177 17.89 12.31 18.98
CA ILE A 177 17.59 11.42 17.85
C ILE A 177 17.36 12.20 16.56
N VAL A 178 17.53 11.52 15.43
CA VAL A 178 17.16 12.03 14.11
C VAL A 178 16.00 11.19 13.58
N MET A 179 14.96 11.83 13.02
CA MET A 179 13.85 11.16 12.37
C MET A 179 13.92 11.32 10.86
N ILE A 180 14.03 10.21 10.14
CA ILE A 180 13.99 10.10 8.68
C ILE A 180 12.69 9.40 8.30
N ASN A 181 11.65 10.19 8.10
CA ASN A 181 10.29 9.73 7.79
C ASN A 181 10.15 9.35 6.32
N GLY A 182 9.02 8.68 5.98
CA GLY A 182 8.71 8.24 4.63
C GLY A 182 8.29 9.35 3.67
N SER A 183 7.74 8.95 2.52
CA SER A 183 7.30 9.88 1.48
C SER A 183 6.05 10.64 1.89
N PRO A 184 6.01 11.98 1.74
CA PRO A 184 4.84 12.78 2.11
C PRO A 184 3.59 12.55 1.23
N THR A 185 3.72 11.85 0.11
CA THR A 185 2.61 11.49 -0.79
C THR A 185 1.99 10.13 -0.46
N ASP A 186 2.55 9.45 0.54
CA ASP A 186 2.12 8.16 1.04
C ASP A 186 1.44 8.34 2.40
N PRO A 187 0.13 8.01 2.56
CA PRO A 187 -0.58 8.18 3.82
C PRO A 187 0.01 7.32 4.94
N ASN A 188 0.55 6.13 4.61
CA ASN A 188 1.18 5.26 5.59
C ASN A 188 2.37 5.94 6.28
N ALA A 189 3.14 6.77 5.55
CA ALA A 189 4.25 7.52 6.12
C ALA A 189 3.80 8.50 7.22
N ALA A 190 2.62 9.12 7.05
CA ALA A 190 2.03 9.99 8.07
C ALA A 190 1.63 9.21 9.32
N ASP A 191 1.05 8.01 9.15
CA ASP A 191 0.66 7.13 10.24
C ASP A 191 1.88 6.58 10.99
N PHE A 192 2.93 6.13 10.27
CA PHE A 192 4.20 5.71 10.89
C PHE A 192 4.80 6.83 11.74
N LYS A 193 4.87 8.04 11.16
CA LYS A 193 5.36 9.22 11.86
C LYS A 193 4.54 9.53 13.12
N ALA A 194 3.22 9.51 13.02
CA ALA A 194 2.33 9.77 14.15
C ALA A 194 2.49 8.73 15.26
N GLY A 195 2.59 7.43 14.91
CA GLY A 195 2.83 6.35 15.86
C GLY A 195 4.20 6.49 16.55
N ALA A 196 5.25 6.80 15.80
CA ALA A 196 6.59 7.03 16.37
C ALA A 196 6.61 8.24 17.32
N HIS A 197 6.00 9.36 16.94
CA HIS A 197 5.86 10.53 17.81
C HIS A 197 5.08 10.23 19.08
N GLN A 198 4.02 9.42 19.00
CA GLN A 198 3.25 9.04 20.20
C GLN A 198 4.13 8.37 21.27
N ILE A 199 5.14 7.61 20.86
CA ILE A 199 6.07 6.92 21.76
C ILE A 199 7.25 7.83 22.15
N LEU A 200 7.83 8.55 21.21
CA LEU A 200 9.12 9.24 21.40
C LEU A 200 8.98 10.64 21.99
N ASP A 201 7.85 11.33 21.77
CA ASP A 201 7.65 12.71 22.23
C ASP A 201 7.73 12.82 23.76
N GLY A 202 8.68 13.66 24.21
CA GLY A 202 8.91 13.88 25.62
C GLY A 202 9.66 12.77 26.34
N GLN A 203 10.05 11.70 25.66
CA GLN A 203 10.93 10.65 26.15
C GLN A 203 12.38 10.90 25.71
N VAL A 204 12.56 11.42 24.48
CA VAL A 204 13.86 11.76 23.90
C VAL A 204 13.80 13.14 23.23
N GLU A 205 14.95 13.77 22.97
CA GLU A 205 15.03 15.01 22.22
C GLU A 205 15.17 14.71 20.74
N ILE A 206 14.26 15.25 19.89
CA ILE A 206 14.33 15.13 18.43
C ILE A 206 15.13 16.32 17.90
N GLY A 207 16.39 16.08 17.51
CA GLY A 207 17.32 17.11 17.04
C GLY A 207 17.11 17.53 15.59
N ALA A 208 16.65 16.60 14.74
CA ALA A 208 16.32 16.86 13.35
C ALA A 208 15.26 15.88 12.87
N GLU A 209 14.40 16.37 11.95
CA GLU A 209 13.33 15.57 11.38
C GLU A 209 13.12 15.92 9.91
N TYR A 210 12.97 14.91 9.07
CA TYR A 210 12.83 15.05 7.62
C TYR A 210 11.79 14.07 7.07
N ASP A 211 10.96 14.56 6.15
CA ASP A 211 10.17 13.67 5.28
C ASP A 211 11.00 13.38 4.01
N THR A 212 11.00 12.12 3.57
CA THR A 212 11.88 11.65 2.48
C THR A 212 11.08 11.35 1.22
N PRO A 213 10.96 12.29 0.26
CA PRO A 213 10.23 12.05 -0.97
C PRO A 213 10.71 10.78 -1.69
N ASP A 214 9.74 10.05 -2.26
CA ASP A 214 9.97 8.85 -3.07
C ASP A 214 10.64 7.69 -2.28
N TRP A 215 10.61 7.70 -0.95
CA TRP A 215 11.26 6.69 -0.10
C TRP A 215 12.76 6.48 -0.46
N SER A 216 13.42 7.54 -0.95
CA SER A 216 14.73 7.45 -1.60
C SER A 216 15.89 7.29 -0.60
N PRO A 217 16.68 6.20 -0.68
CA PRO A 217 17.87 6.03 0.15
C PRO A 217 18.91 7.15 -0.02
N ASP A 218 19.09 7.67 -1.25
CA ASP A 218 20.03 8.76 -1.54
C ASP A 218 19.60 10.08 -0.88
N ARG A 219 18.29 10.32 -0.81
CA ARG A 219 17.75 11.48 -0.09
C ARG A 219 17.91 11.31 1.42
N ALA A 220 17.62 10.13 1.95
CA ALA A 220 17.82 9.80 3.37
C ALA A 220 19.31 10.00 3.77
N GLN A 221 20.24 9.55 2.94
CA GLN A 221 21.68 9.82 3.15
C GLN A 221 21.96 11.32 3.19
N THR A 222 21.45 12.09 2.22
CA THR A 222 21.66 13.56 2.19
C THR A 222 21.04 14.25 3.41
N GLN A 223 19.85 13.82 3.86
CA GLN A 223 19.18 14.34 5.04
C GLN A 223 19.96 14.01 6.31
N MET A 224 20.50 12.79 6.40
CA MET A 224 21.36 12.40 7.52
C MET A 224 22.67 13.19 7.55
N ASP A 225 23.31 13.46 6.40
CA ASP A 225 24.47 14.35 6.31
C ASP A 225 24.15 15.78 6.84
N GLN A 226 22.94 16.28 6.55
CA GLN A 226 22.45 17.55 7.06
C GLN A 226 22.22 17.50 8.59
N ALA A 227 21.62 16.42 9.10
CA ALA A 227 21.43 16.20 10.53
C ALA A 227 22.78 16.16 11.26
N ILE A 228 23.74 15.39 10.76
CA ILE A 228 25.10 15.33 11.32
C ILE A 228 25.75 16.72 11.36
N THR A 229 25.54 17.54 10.33
CA THR A 229 26.08 18.91 10.30
C THR A 229 25.39 19.83 11.29
N SER A 230 24.07 19.69 11.51
CA SER A 230 23.29 20.60 12.36
C SER A 230 23.28 20.20 13.84
N VAL A 231 23.22 18.91 14.12
CA VAL A 231 23.15 18.34 15.48
C VAL A 231 24.56 18.06 16.01
N GLY A 232 25.41 17.48 15.17
CA GLY A 232 26.74 16.97 15.55
C GLY A 232 26.70 15.45 15.65
N ALA A 233 27.69 14.76 15.05
CA ALA A 233 27.72 13.31 15.03
C ALA A 233 27.74 12.69 16.45
N ASP A 234 28.48 13.31 17.37
CA ASP A 234 28.63 12.83 18.75
C ASP A 234 27.38 13.06 19.63
N GLU A 235 26.44 13.90 19.18
CA GLU A 235 25.19 14.19 19.89
C GLU A 235 24.01 13.32 19.39
N ILE A 236 24.21 12.57 18.28
CA ILE A 236 23.17 11.70 17.71
C ILE A 236 23.26 10.34 18.40
N VAL A 237 22.29 10.06 19.27
CA VAL A 237 22.23 8.82 20.05
C VAL A 237 21.29 7.76 19.45
N GLY A 238 20.49 8.10 18.45
CA GLY A 238 19.59 7.16 17.77
C GLY A 238 19.01 7.74 16.49
N VAL A 239 18.56 6.87 15.59
CA VAL A 239 17.89 7.28 14.35
C VAL A 239 16.63 6.47 14.12
N TYR A 240 15.50 7.16 14.09
CA TYR A 240 14.29 6.60 13.51
C TYR A 240 14.40 6.68 11.99
N SER A 241 14.44 5.54 11.33
CA SER A 241 14.36 5.43 9.88
C SER A 241 13.11 4.63 9.52
N ALA A 242 12.22 5.21 8.74
CA ALA A 242 10.90 4.63 8.48
C ALA A 242 10.93 3.38 7.60
N ASN A 243 12.04 3.08 6.87
CA ASN A 243 12.24 1.79 6.23
C ASN A 243 13.71 1.37 6.08
N ASP A 244 13.95 0.12 5.67
CA ASP A 244 15.28 -0.48 5.54
C ASP A 244 16.11 0.13 4.40
N GLY A 245 15.47 0.51 3.30
CA GLY A 245 16.14 1.17 2.19
C GLY A 245 16.74 2.51 2.62
N MET A 246 15.97 3.32 3.36
CA MET A 246 16.45 4.60 3.91
C MET A 246 17.45 4.39 5.04
N ALA A 247 17.28 3.36 5.88
CA ALA A 247 18.26 2.99 6.91
C ALA A 247 19.65 2.73 6.32
N ALA A 248 19.73 2.12 5.13
CA ALA A 248 20.98 1.95 4.42
C ALA A 248 21.66 3.30 4.09
N GLY A 249 20.87 4.28 3.64
CA GLY A 249 21.36 5.65 3.39
C GLY A 249 21.85 6.36 4.67
N VAL A 250 21.08 6.23 5.75
CA VAL A 250 21.43 6.75 7.09
C VAL A 250 22.77 6.19 7.58
N ILE A 251 22.88 4.85 7.55
CA ILE A 251 24.10 4.14 7.99
C ILE A 251 25.32 4.53 7.14
N ALA A 252 25.13 4.68 5.83
CA ALA A 252 26.18 5.13 4.93
C ALA A 252 26.66 6.55 5.28
N ALA A 253 25.76 7.48 5.63
CA ALA A 253 26.11 8.84 6.06
C ALA A 253 26.88 8.82 7.39
N LEU A 254 26.42 8.07 8.40
CA LEU A 254 27.09 7.93 9.69
C LEU A 254 28.52 7.37 9.54
N LYS A 255 28.69 6.28 8.79
CA LYS A 255 30.02 5.71 8.49
C LYS A 255 30.93 6.69 7.75
N SER A 256 30.36 7.46 6.80
CA SER A 256 31.14 8.49 6.06
C SER A 256 31.57 9.64 6.93
N ALA A 257 30.82 9.96 7.99
CA ALA A 257 31.18 10.95 8.99
C ALA A 257 32.19 10.44 10.02
N GLY A 258 32.59 9.15 9.97
CA GLY A 258 33.56 8.55 10.86
C GLY A 258 32.98 8.07 12.19
N VAL A 259 31.68 7.78 12.22
CA VAL A 259 31.02 7.14 13.37
C VAL A 259 31.34 5.65 13.31
N ASP A 260 32.24 5.21 14.19
CA ASP A 260 32.71 3.80 14.24
C ASP A 260 31.71 2.91 14.99
N GLU A 261 31.08 3.42 16.06
CA GLU A 261 30.02 2.74 16.81
C GLU A 261 28.70 3.38 16.42
N LEU A 262 27.90 2.68 15.62
CA LEU A 262 26.64 3.18 15.10
C LEU A 262 25.61 3.28 16.24
N PRO A 263 24.87 4.38 16.37
CA PRO A 263 23.72 4.45 17.25
C PRO A 263 22.60 3.49 16.75
N PRO A 264 21.65 3.09 17.59
CA PRO A 264 20.52 2.30 17.16
C PRO A 264 19.74 2.97 16.03
N VAL A 265 19.56 2.24 14.91
CA VAL A 265 18.83 2.68 13.72
C VAL A 265 17.67 1.73 13.51
N THR A 266 16.45 2.28 13.37
CA THR A 266 15.26 1.48 13.03
C THR A 266 15.14 1.23 11.53
N GLY A 267 14.27 0.31 11.15
CA GLY A 267 13.88 0.05 9.77
C GLY A 267 12.50 -0.60 9.68
N GLN A 268 12.06 -0.90 8.48
CA GLN A 268 10.79 -1.54 8.16
C GLN A 268 10.92 -2.28 6.83
N ASP A 269 10.01 -3.22 6.59
CA ASP A 269 9.84 -4.12 5.45
C ASP A 269 10.68 -5.39 5.51
N ALA A 270 11.51 -5.57 6.53
CA ALA A 270 12.38 -6.73 6.70
C ALA A 270 13.09 -7.14 5.39
N GLU A 271 13.64 -6.14 4.67
CA GLU A 271 14.42 -6.40 3.46
C GLU A 271 15.62 -7.29 3.79
N ILE A 272 16.04 -8.15 2.86
CA ILE A 272 17.19 -9.05 3.09
C ILE A 272 18.43 -8.29 3.55
N ALA A 273 18.69 -7.10 2.95
CA ALA A 273 19.79 -6.24 3.37
C ALA A 273 19.57 -5.60 4.75
N GLY A 274 18.30 -5.35 5.15
CA GLY A 274 17.92 -4.90 6.49
C GLY A 274 18.21 -5.97 7.53
N ILE A 275 17.72 -7.20 7.30
CA ILE A 275 18.00 -8.37 8.16
C ILE A 275 19.52 -8.61 8.30
N GLN A 276 20.25 -8.53 7.19
CA GLN A 276 21.71 -8.68 7.20
C GLN A 276 22.41 -7.60 8.01
N ARG A 277 21.92 -6.35 8.00
CA ARG A 277 22.44 -5.30 8.87
C ARG A 277 22.07 -5.51 10.33
N VAL A 278 20.90 -6.09 10.61
CA VAL A 278 20.50 -6.44 11.99
C VAL A 278 21.45 -7.47 12.57
N ILE A 279 21.71 -8.58 11.87
CA ILE A 279 22.65 -9.61 12.36
C ILE A 279 24.11 -9.16 12.37
N ALA A 280 24.46 -8.09 11.66
CA ALA A 280 25.79 -7.47 11.71
C ALA A 280 25.92 -6.39 12.79
N GLY A 281 24.84 -6.08 13.56
CA GLY A 281 24.82 -5.02 14.56
C GLY A 281 24.88 -3.60 13.97
N GLU A 282 24.61 -3.43 12.67
CA GLU A 282 24.63 -2.13 11.99
C GLU A 282 23.26 -1.42 12.00
N GLN A 283 22.18 -2.19 12.17
CA GLN A 283 20.80 -1.74 12.31
C GLN A 283 20.21 -2.44 13.53
N TYR A 284 19.49 -1.72 14.38
CA TYR A 284 18.96 -2.30 15.63
C TYR A 284 17.79 -3.24 15.39
N MET A 285 16.85 -2.82 14.54
CA MET A 285 15.64 -3.61 14.24
C MET A 285 15.09 -3.27 12.87
N THR A 286 14.18 -4.13 12.41
CA THR A 286 13.26 -3.83 11.31
C THR A 286 11.84 -4.24 11.71
N VAL A 287 10.84 -3.79 10.97
CA VAL A 287 9.46 -4.26 11.12
C VAL A 287 9.15 -5.26 10.01
N TYR A 288 8.76 -6.47 10.41
CA TYR A 288 8.23 -7.46 9.49
C TYR A 288 6.73 -7.24 9.28
N LYS A 289 6.36 -7.14 8.03
CA LYS A 289 5.00 -7.09 7.52
C LYS A 289 4.74 -8.37 6.74
N ALA A 290 3.79 -9.18 7.19
CA ALA A 290 3.49 -10.47 6.56
C ALA A 290 2.76 -10.25 5.22
N ILE A 291 3.51 -10.11 4.13
CA ILE A 291 2.97 -9.75 2.80
C ILE A 291 2.07 -10.84 2.22
N ARG A 292 2.32 -12.13 2.51
CA ARG A 292 1.48 -13.21 1.98
C ARG A 292 0.02 -13.11 2.42
N PRO A 293 -0.34 -12.88 3.70
CA PRO A 293 -1.70 -12.60 4.13
C PRO A 293 -2.28 -11.35 3.49
N GLU A 294 -1.52 -10.26 3.38
CA GLU A 294 -1.97 -9.01 2.75
C GLU A 294 -2.35 -9.22 1.29
N ALA A 295 -1.47 -9.83 0.49
CA ALA A 295 -1.69 -10.11 -0.92
C ALA A 295 -2.87 -11.08 -1.14
N ARG A 296 -3.03 -12.09 -0.24
CA ARG A 296 -4.16 -13.01 -0.29
C ARG A 296 -5.47 -12.29 0.00
N THR A 297 -5.53 -11.47 1.04
CA THR A 297 -6.69 -10.66 1.38
C THR A 297 -7.08 -9.72 0.24
N ALA A 298 -6.10 -9.07 -0.41
CA ALA A 298 -6.35 -8.23 -1.58
C ALA A 298 -6.96 -9.03 -2.75
N ALA A 299 -6.47 -10.25 -3.00
CA ALA A 299 -7.05 -11.12 -4.04
C ALA A 299 -8.48 -11.56 -3.68
N GLU A 300 -8.76 -11.89 -2.42
CA GLU A 300 -10.12 -12.21 -1.94
C GLU A 300 -11.08 -11.02 -2.08
N MET A 301 -10.64 -9.82 -1.70
CA MET A 301 -11.39 -8.58 -1.90
C MET A 301 -11.65 -8.30 -3.38
N ALA A 302 -10.64 -8.51 -4.24
CA ALA A 302 -10.77 -8.30 -5.68
C ALA A 302 -11.78 -9.28 -6.30
N VAL A 303 -11.76 -10.57 -5.91
CA VAL A 303 -12.73 -11.56 -6.36
C VAL A 303 -14.14 -11.19 -5.90
N ALA A 304 -14.32 -10.84 -4.62
CA ALA A 304 -15.62 -10.43 -4.08
C ALA A 304 -16.16 -9.19 -4.81
N ALA A 305 -15.33 -8.17 -5.00
CA ALA A 305 -15.72 -6.94 -5.69
C ALA A 305 -16.11 -7.18 -7.17
N ALA A 306 -15.36 -8.04 -7.89
CA ALA A 306 -15.65 -8.36 -9.30
C ALA A 306 -16.92 -9.20 -9.47
N THR A 307 -17.22 -10.10 -8.52
CA THR A 307 -18.42 -10.95 -8.55
C THR A 307 -19.66 -10.30 -7.94
N GLY A 308 -19.50 -9.12 -7.33
CA GLY A 308 -20.57 -8.45 -6.60
C GLY A 308 -20.96 -9.13 -5.27
N GLU A 309 -20.09 -10.00 -4.76
CA GLU A 309 -20.23 -10.59 -3.44
C GLU A 309 -19.72 -9.65 -2.36
N GLU A 310 -20.28 -9.73 -1.16
CA GLU A 310 -19.81 -8.97 -0.01
C GLU A 310 -18.62 -9.70 0.64
N TYR A 311 -17.49 -9.01 0.79
CA TYR A 311 -16.34 -9.51 1.55
C TYR A 311 -16.55 -9.23 3.04
N ASP A 312 -16.45 -10.25 3.88
CA ASP A 312 -16.76 -10.18 5.32
C ASP A 312 -15.54 -9.94 6.21
N GLY A 313 -14.35 -9.80 5.62
CA GLY A 313 -13.09 -9.58 6.34
C GLY A 313 -12.35 -10.86 6.74
N GLY A 314 -12.90 -12.04 6.41
CA GLY A 314 -12.28 -13.32 6.74
C GLY A 314 -12.02 -13.49 8.23
N GLU A 315 -10.85 -14.05 8.59
CA GLU A 315 -10.48 -14.29 10.02
C GLU A 315 -10.14 -12.98 10.77
N ALA A 316 -9.67 -11.96 10.08
CA ALA A 316 -9.29 -10.67 10.68
C ALA A 316 -10.50 -9.78 10.97
N GLY A 317 -11.60 -9.96 10.22
CA GLY A 317 -12.78 -9.09 10.26
C GLY A 317 -12.53 -7.74 9.59
N LEU A 318 -13.61 -6.99 9.32
CA LEU A 318 -13.53 -5.65 8.77
C LEU A 318 -13.49 -4.59 9.87
N THR A 319 -12.65 -3.60 9.65
CA THR A 319 -12.69 -2.29 10.31
C THR A 319 -13.05 -1.22 9.28
N GLU A 320 -13.19 0.04 9.69
CA GLU A 320 -13.39 1.16 8.79
C GLU A 320 -12.22 2.13 8.92
N VAL A 321 -11.64 2.53 7.79
CA VAL A 321 -10.58 3.53 7.69
C VAL A 321 -11.09 4.69 6.86
N GLU A 322 -10.90 5.92 7.33
CA GLU A 322 -11.24 7.13 6.58
C GLU A 322 -10.11 7.45 5.58
N ASP A 323 -10.45 7.60 4.29
CA ASP A 323 -9.52 8.13 3.30
C ASP A 323 -9.35 9.66 3.45
N GLY A 324 -8.30 10.24 2.84
CA GLY A 324 -8.08 11.70 2.89
C GLY A 324 -9.23 12.53 2.31
N GLY A 325 -10.12 11.91 1.54
CA GLY A 325 -11.34 12.51 0.97
C GLY A 325 -12.57 12.47 1.90
N GLY A 326 -12.46 11.82 3.08
CA GLY A 326 -13.55 11.70 4.06
C GLY A 326 -14.50 10.53 3.83
N ASN A 327 -14.11 9.54 3.02
CA ASN A 327 -14.88 8.31 2.83
C ASN A 327 -14.45 7.26 3.86
N MET A 328 -15.43 6.55 4.46
CA MET A 328 -15.17 5.41 5.33
C MET A 328 -15.08 4.16 4.47
N ILE A 329 -13.93 3.47 4.53
CA ILE A 329 -13.60 2.34 3.65
C ILE A 329 -13.56 1.06 4.48
N PRO A 330 -14.33 0.01 4.10
CA PRO A 330 -14.21 -1.31 4.70
C PRO A 330 -12.80 -1.86 4.51
N SER A 331 -12.10 -2.17 5.61
CA SER A 331 -10.66 -2.40 5.60
C SER A 331 -10.26 -3.61 6.44
N VAL A 332 -9.19 -4.28 6.05
CA VAL A 332 -8.46 -5.24 6.86
C VAL A 332 -7.09 -4.65 7.18
N LEU A 333 -6.76 -4.56 8.47
CA LEU A 333 -5.46 -4.12 8.95
C LEU A 333 -4.75 -5.28 9.65
N ILE A 334 -3.53 -5.57 9.19
CA ILE A 334 -2.71 -6.68 9.67
C ILE A 334 -1.70 -6.15 10.69
N ASP A 335 -1.51 -6.88 11.78
CA ASP A 335 -0.56 -6.49 12.83
C ASP A 335 0.90 -6.59 12.33
N PRO A 336 1.74 -5.55 12.52
CA PRO A 336 3.16 -5.60 12.26
C PRO A 336 3.92 -6.30 13.39
N VAL A 337 5.12 -6.84 13.09
CA VAL A 337 5.98 -7.50 14.07
C VAL A 337 7.36 -6.84 14.09
N ALA A 338 7.83 -6.42 15.29
CA ALA A 338 9.22 -6.00 15.46
C ALA A 338 10.16 -7.19 15.27
N VAL A 339 11.21 -7.00 14.49
CA VAL A 339 12.26 -7.99 14.27
C VAL A 339 13.60 -7.42 14.69
N THR A 340 14.20 -8.08 15.68
CA THR A 340 15.59 -7.90 16.12
C THR A 340 16.35 -9.17 15.86
N GLU A 341 17.66 -9.21 16.10
CA GLU A 341 18.48 -10.42 15.96
C GLU A 341 17.88 -11.61 16.73
N GLU A 342 17.24 -11.36 17.87
CA GLU A 342 16.72 -12.39 18.78
C GLU A 342 15.55 -13.20 18.21
N ASN A 343 14.78 -12.68 17.25
CA ASN A 343 13.56 -13.31 16.75
C ASN A 343 13.46 -13.49 15.24
N ILE A 344 14.57 -13.34 14.51
CA ILE A 344 14.62 -13.52 13.04
C ILE A 344 14.12 -14.92 12.64
N GLU A 345 14.55 -15.98 13.37
CA GLU A 345 14.15 -17.36 13.06
C GLU A 345 12.65 -17.57 13.29
N ASP A 346 12.12 -17.04 14.38
CA ASP A 346 10.72 -17.21 14.79
C ASP A 346 9.75 -16.34 13.98
N THR A 347 10.27 -15.42 13.17
CA THR A 347 9.49 -14.48 12.35
C THR A 347 9.73 -14.72 10.86
N VAL A 348 10.66 -14.03 10.24
CA VAL A 348 10.88 -14.05 8.79
C VAL A 348 11.32 -15.40 8.23
N VAL A 349 12.04 -16.23 9.02
CA VAL A 349 12.46 -17.57 8.59
C VAL A 349 11.31 -18.57 8.75
N SER A 350 10.64 -18.57 9.90
CA SER A 350 9.53 -19.51 10.17
C SER A 350 8.35 -19.31 9.21
N ASP A 351 8.12 -18.07 8.74
CA ASP A 351 7.08 -17.73 7.77
C ASP A 351 7.51 -17.99 6.31
N GLY A 352 8.75 -18.39 6.10
CA GLY A 352 9.31 -18.67 4.77
C GLY A 352 9.53 -17.42 3.91
N PHE A 353 9.63 -16.25 4.54
CA PHE A 353 9.94 -15.01 3.86
C PHE A 353 11.38 -14.98 3.34
N TYR A 354 12.33 -15.48 4.18
CA TYR A 354 13.70 -15.79 3.79
C TYR A 354 14.16 -17.12 4.38
N THR A 355 15.11 -17.76 3.72
CA THR A 355 15.85 -18.89 4.27
C THR A 355 17.11 -18.42 5.00
N ILE A 356 17.64 -19.24 5.91
CA ILE A 356 18.91 -18.96 6.59
C ILE A 356 20.05 -18.82 5.57
N GLU A 357 20.06 -19.61 4.48
CA GLU A 357 21.06 -19.50 3.42
C GLU A 357 21.01 -18.17 2.67
N GLU A 358 19.82 -17.58 2.49
CA GLU A 358 19.68 -16.24 1.89
C GLU A 358 20.19 -15.15 2.83
N ILE A 359 19.97 -15.28 4.14
CA ILE A 359 20.45 -14.33 5.16
C ILE A 359 21.95 -14.47 5.34
N CYS A 360 22.45 -15.69 5.56
CA CYS A 360 23.83 -16.01 5.90
C CYS A 360 24.71 -16.18 4.66
N THR A 361 24.83 -15.11 3.86
CA THR A 361 25.77 -15.11 2.73
C THR A 361 27.23 -14.98 3.21
N ASP A 362 28.21 -15.21 2.33
CA ASP A 362 29.65 -15.15 2.65
C ASP A 362 30.08 -13.92 3.45
N ALA A 363 29.44 -12.76 3.22
CA ALA A 363 29.76 -11.52 3.92
C ALA A 363 29.30 -11.52 5.39
N TYR A 364 28.32 -12.35 5.73
CA TYR A 364 27.68 -12.41 7.06
C TYR A 364 27.88 -13.75 7.75
N ALA A 365 28.62 -14.69 7.13
CA ALA A 365 28.82 -16.05 7.63
C ALA A 365 29.47 -16.13 9.02
N ASP A 366 30.24 -15.12 9.40
CA ASP A 366 30.94 -15.02 10.69
C ASP A 366 30.14 -14.29 11.78
N THR A 367 28.88 -13.87 11.51
CA THR A 367 27.99 -13.28 12.54
C THR A 367 27.55 -14.34 13.54
N ASP A 368 27.22 -13.93 14.77
CA ASP A 368 26.78 -14.86 15.81
C ASP A 368 25.53 -15.63 15.35
N PHE A 369 24.55 -14.93 14.79
CA PHE A 369 23.34 -15.55 14.20
C PHE A 369 23.67 -16.66 13.20
N CYS A 370 24.55 -16.41 12.24
CA CYS A 370 24.84 -17.39 11.18
C CYS A 370 25.70 -18.56 11.66
N THR A 371 26.52 -18.37 12.70
CA THR A 371 27.30 -19.44 13.30
C THR A 371 26.46 -20.34 14.20
N GLU A 372 25.36 -19.85 14.78
CA GLU A 372 24.44 -20.62 15.63
C GLU A 372 23.37 -21.36 14.80
N ALA A 373 22.92 -20.78 13.68
CA ALA A 373 21.91 -21.34 12.80
C ALA A 373 22.44 -22.44 11.82
N GLY A 374 23.78 -22.63 11.71
CA GLY A 374 24.47 -23.49 10.75
C GLY A 374 24.79 -24.92 11.22
#